data_bb2b68567df86b1f8611136fb67c05de
#
_entry.id   bb2b68567df86b1f8611136fb67c05de
#
_cell.length_a   1.000
_cell.length_b   1.000
_cell.length_c   1.000
_cell.angle_alpha   90.00
_cell.angle_beta   90.00
_cell.angle_gamma   90.00
#
_symmetry.space_group_name_H-M   'P 1'
#
loop_
_entity.id
_entity.type
_entity.pdbx_description
1 polymer ?
#
loop_
_entity_poly.entity_id
_entity_poly.type
_entity_poly.pdbx_seq_one_letter_code
_entity_poly.pdbx_strand_id
1 'polypeptide(L)'
;HDVMVATPVQGAGALQEGDNSEQVNFRFKHKVHVLKIDIASNALGEPVEALELTFPRAVVGTMNIDLRDAGAAPSLTGGAVKLTLRPEQAVDAGSTLVAIIAPADFTTEEEIRIKAISRNYESVEARMPGKSFAEGHTTPIRLHVPEADMSGTRLRFSLNGTGEETLGEPVQRFTLTAPEGMDLGDGSNTHTFTVGEEPCDLLLRELPEGISGAAFTVTFESENALLTRSF
;
A
#
# COMPACT_ATOMS: atom_id res chain seq x y z
N HIS A 1 1.54 -4.56 -13.27
CA HIS A 1 1.77 -4.88 -14.69
C HIS A 1 0.62 -4.34 -15.52
N ASP A 2 0.93 -3.63 -16.61
CA ASP A 2 -0.08 -3.21 -17.60
C ASP A 2 -0.57 -4.44 -18.37
N VAL A 3 -1.88 -4.54 -18.56
CA VAL A 3 -2.52 -5.66 -19.27
C VAL A 3 -3.24 -5.13 -20.49
N MET A 4 -2.84 -5.66 -21.65
CA MET A 4 -3.47 -5.34 -22.93
C MET A 4 -4.12 -6.60 -23.52
N VAL A 5 -5.33 -6.45 -24.04
CA VAL A 5 -6.06 -7.53 -24.71
C VAL A 5 -6.29 -7.15 -26.17
N ALA A 6 -5.92 -8.05 -27.07
CA ALA A 6 -6.24 -7.89 -28.48
C ALA A 6 -7.71 -8.23 -28.74
N THR A 7 -8.38 -7.41 -29.55
CA THR A 7 -9.72 -7.76 -30.06
C THR A 7 -9.59 -8.96 -30.98
N PRO A 8 -10.33 -10.07 -30.77
CA PRO A 8 -10.31 -11.20 -31.67
C PRO A 8 -10.69 -10.76 -33.08
N VAL A 9 -9.91 -11.17 -34.06
CA VAL A 9 -10.24 -10.98 -35.47
C VAL A 9 -11.19 -12.10 -35.87
N GLN A 10 -12.49 -11.80 -36.03
CA GLN A 10 -13.45 -12.76 -36.58
C GLN A 10 -13.34 -12.76 -38.08
N GLY A 11 -13.29 -13.97 -38.69
CA GLY A 11 -13.41 -14.13 -40.11
C GLY A 11 -12.11 -14.26 -40.92
N ALA A 12 -10.97 -14.44 -40.27
CA ALA A 12 -9.82 -14.98 -40.96
C ALA A 12 -10.19 -16.43 -41.39
N GLY A 13 -10.60 -16.60 -42.62
CA GLY A 13 -10.71 -17.94 -43.24
C GLY A 13 -9.40 -18.67 -43.01
N ALA A 14 -9.42 -19.99 -42.89
CA ALA A 14 -8.21 -20.78 -42.71
C ALA A 14 -7.16 -20.30 -43.69
N LEU A 15 -6.03 -19.77 -43.16
CA LEU A 15 -4.90 -19.36 -43.97
C LEU A 15 -4.51 -20.54 -44.83
N GLN A 16 -4.70 -20.45 -46.13
CA GLN A 16 -4.23 -21.46 -47.07
C GLN A 16 -2.72 -21.27 -47.22
N GLU A 17 -2.00 -22.39 -47.21
CA GLU A 17 -0.55 -22.42 -47.41
C GLU A 17 -0.22 -21.75 -48.76
N GLY A 18 0.46 -20.58 -48.68
CA GLY A 18 0.87 -19.80 -49.86
C GLY A 18 0.24 -18.41 -50.00
N ASP A 19 -0.75 -18.03 -49.19
CA ASP A 19 -1.35 -16.69 -49.26
C ASP A 19 -0.72 -15.75 -48.27
N ASN A 20 0.36 -15.05 -48.66
CA ASN A 20 1.12 -14.11 -47.86
C ASN A 20 0.52 -12.69 -47.85
N SER A 21 -0.72 -12.50 -48.32
CA SER A 21 -1.28 -11.16 -48.59
C SER A 21 -2.22 -10.64 -47.52
N GLU A 22 -2.66 -11.44 -46.53
CA GLU A 22 -3.53 -10.94 -45.48
C GLU A 22 -2.73 -10.45 -44.26
N GLN A 23 -2.64 -9.15 -44.11
CA GLN A 23 -2.14 -8.51 -42.89
C GLN A 23 -3.20 -8.64 -41.79
N VAL A 24 -2.89 -9.42 -40.74
CA VAL A 24 -3.74 -9.49 -39.57
C VAL A 24 -3.40 -8.30 -38.65
N ASN A 25 -4.31 -7.32 -38.57
CA ASN A 25 -4.14 -6.16 -37.69
C ASN A 25 -4.75 -6.45 -36.32
N PHE A 26 -3.92 -6.56 -35.30
CA PHE A 26 -4.37 -6.65 -33.92
C PHE A 26 -4.57 -5.27 -33.33
N ARG A 27 -5.75 -5.03 -32.73
CA ARG A 27 -6.02 -3.84 -31.94
C ARG A 27 -6.00 -4.22 -30.45
N PHE A 28 -5.03 -3.67 -29.73
CA PHE A 28 -4.91 -3.89 -28.30
C PHE A 28 -5.68 -2.82 -27.54
N LYS A 29 -6.34 -3.24 -26.46
CA LYS A 29 -6.98 -2.35 -25.47
C LYS A 29 -6.35 -2.59 -24.12
N HIS A 30 -5.94 -1.52 -23.44
CA HIS A 30 -5.53 -1.59 -22.05
C HIS A 30 -6.74 -1.90 -21.17
N LYS A 31 -6.61 -2.86 -20.27
CA LYS A 31 -7.68 -3.30 -19.37
C LYS A 31 -7.55 -2.75 -17.96
N VAL A 32 -6.59 -1.89 -17.74
CA VAL A 32 -6.28 -1.25 -16.47
C VAL A 32 -6.45 0.25 -16.56
N HIS A 33 -6.50 0.90 -15.39
CA HIS A 33 -6.42 2.35 -15.28
C HIS A 33 -5.10 2.75 -14.64
N VAL A 34 -4.50 3.85 -15.12
CA VAL A 34 -3.23 4.37 -14.61
C VAL A 34 -3.49 5.61 -13.76
N LEU A 35 -2.96 5.62 -12.55
CA LEU A 35 -2.89 6.82 -11.71
C LEU A 35 -1.50 7.42 -11.86
N LYS A 36 -1.43 8.70 -12.21
CA LYS A 36 -0.19 9.46 -12.23
C LYS A 36 -0.25 10.50 -11.10
N ILE A 37 0.53 10.27 -10.03
CA ILE A 37 0.49 11.10 -8.82
C ILE A 37 1.70 12.01 -8.82
N ASP A 38 1.48 13.29 -9.08
CA ASP A 38 2.53 14.31 -9.03
C ASP A 38 2.52 14.95 -7.62
N ILE A 39 3.59 14.80 -6.85
CA ILE A 39 3.75 15.45 -5.54
C ILE A 39 4.09 16.91 -5.79
N ALA A 40 3.08 17.77 -5.67
CA ALA A 40 3.22 19.21 -5.96
C ALA A 40 3.87 19.97 -4.80
N SER A 41 3.62 19.55 -3.57
CA SER A 41 4.24 20.06 -2.36
C SER A 41 4.25 18.98 -1.27
N ASN A 42 5.18 19.10 -0.32
CA ASN A 42 5.29 18.18 0.79
C ASN A 42 5.44 18.99 2.10
N ALA A 43 4.35 19.04 2.88
CA ALA A 43 4.35 19.71 4.19
C ALA A 43 4.69 18.77 5.36
N LEU A 44 4.98 17.48 5.07
CA LEU A 44 5.38 16.50 6.08
C LEU A 44 6.75 16.80 6.69
N GLY A 45 7.59 17.56 5.97
CA GLY A 45 8.91 17.97 6.44
C GLY A 45 10.01 16.94 6.23
N GLU A 46 9.65 15.75 5.72
CA GLU A 46 10.57 14.65 5.37
C GLU A 46 10.17 14.05 4.03
N PRO A 47 11.11 13.44 3.30
CA PRO A 47 10.79 12.70 2.07
C PRO A 47 9.79 11.58 2.32
N VAL A 48 8.89 11.37 1.36
CA VAL A 48 7.83 10.36 1.42
C VAL A 48 8.40 8.99 1.05
N GLU A 49 8.30 8.02 1.95
CA GLU A 49 8.72 6.63 1.76
C GLU A 49 7.59 5.75 1.23
N ALA A 50 6.33 6.13 1.53
CA ALA A 50 5.17 5.45 0.99
C ALA A 50 3.96 6.40 0.84
N LEU A 51 3.10 6.12 -0.15
CA LEU A 51 1.75 6.66 -0.25
C LEU A 51 0.74 5.55 -0.10
N GLU A 52 -0.20 5.71 0.81
CA GLU A 52 -1.36 4.86 0.95
C GLU A 52 -2.59 5.54 0.37
N LEU A 53 -3.23 4.90 -0.60
CA LEU A 53 -4.49 5.34 -1.17
C LEU A 53 -5.58 4.37 -0.70
N THR A 54 -6.62 4.89 -0.08
CA THR A 54 -7.79 4.12 0.35
C THR A 54 -8.98 4.50 -0.51
N PHE A 55 -9.55 3.52 -1.20
CA PHE A 55 -10.69 3.67 -2.10
C PHE A 55 -11.97 3.19 -1.42
N PRO A 56 -13.13 3.69 -1.81
CA PRO A 56 -14.42 3.23 -1.25
C PRO A 56 -14.72 1.76 -1.53
N ARG A 57 -14.18 1.22 -2.62
CA ARG A 57 -14.32 -0.19 -3.05
C ARG A 57 -12.99 -0.72 -3.53
N ALA A 58 -12.87 -2.05 -3.63
CA ALA A 58 -11.65 -2.71 -4.10
C ALA A 58 -11.27 -2.29 -5.52
N VAL A 59 -10.02 -1.89 -5.71
CA VAL A 59 -9.39 -1.53 -6.99
C VAL A 59 -8.08 -2.27 -7.24
N VAL A 60 -7.62 -3.04 -6.24
CA VAL A 60 -6.38 -3.83 -6.29
C VAL A 60 -6.74 -5.28 -6.02
N GLY A 61 -6.08 -6.21 -6.68
CA GLY A 61 -6.32 -7.64 -6.50
C GLY A 61 -5.91 -8.45 -7.73
N THR A 62 -6.31 -9.69 -7.78
CA THR A 62 -6.15 -10.51 -8.98
C THR A 62 -7.22 -10.15 -10.00
N MET A 63 -6.78 -9.61 -11.15
CA MET A 63 -7.68 -9.24 -12.24
C MET A 63 -7.94 -10.44 -13.13
N ASN A 64 -9.22 -10.75 -13.33
CA ASN A 64 -9.67 -11.77 -14.26
C ASN A 64 -10.21 -11.10 -15.54
N ILE A 65 -9.71 -11.54 -16.69
CA ILE A 65 -10.05 -10.96 -17.99
C ILE A 65 -10.53 -12.10 -18.89
N ASP A 66 -11.70 -11.94 -19.51
CA ASP A 66 -12.16 -12.87 -20.55
C ASP A 66 -11.48 -12.49 -21.88
N LEU A 67 -10.56 -13.31 -22.32
CA LEU A 67 -9.85 -13.12 -23.59
C LEU A 67 -10.71 -13.40 -24.82
N ARG A 68 -11.88 -14.02 -24.66
CA ARG A 68 -12.82 -14.31 -25.75
C ARG A 68 -13.69 -13.09 -26.06
N ASP A 69 -13.88 -12.22 -25.07
CA ASP A 69 -14.63 -10.96 -25.20
C ASP A 69 -13.77 -9.78 -24.78
N ALA A 70 -13.11 -9.17 -25.75
CA ALA A 70 -12.31 -7.95 -25.51
C ALA A 70 -13.14 -6.76 -25.01
N GLY A 71 -14.47 -6.82 -25.11
CA GLY A 71 -15.41 -5.81 -24.58
C GLY A 71 -15.80 -6.07 -23.12
N ALA A 72 -15.60 -7.29 -22.62
CA ALA A 72 -15.94 -7.60 -21.25
C ALA A 72 -15.12 -6.75 -20.25
N ALA A 73 -15.82 -6.23 -19.23
CA ALA A 73 -15.16 -5.54 -18.14
C ALA A 73 -14.34 -6.54 -17.30
N PRO A 74 -13.12 -6.18 -16.88
CA PRO A 74 -12.34 -7.02 -15.98
C PRO A 74 -13.05 -7.14 -14.61
N SER A 75 -12.88 -8.28 -13.96
CA SER A 75 -13.35 -8.50 -12.60
C SER A 75 -12.18 -8.73 -11.63
N LEU A 76 -12.37 -8.39 -10.35
CA LEU A 76 -11.37 -8.58 -9.31
C LEU A 76 -11.73 -9.76 -8.42
N THR A 77 -10.74 -10.57 -8.07
CA THR A 77 -10.83 -11.60 -7.02
C THR A 77 -9.81 -11.27 -5.92
N GLY A 78 -10.21 -11.42 -4.65
CA GLY A 78 -9.36 -11.09 -3.50
C GLY A 78 -9.03 -9.59 -3.42
N GLY A 79 -10.03 -8.75 -3.77
CA GLY A 79 -9.81 -7.34 -3.92
C GLY A 79 -9.53 -6.60 -2.61
N ALA A 80 -8.60 -5.63 -2.65
CA ALA A 80 -8.29 -4.72 -1.57
C ALA A 80 -8.71 -3.29 -1.92
N VAL A 81 -9.17 -2.56 -0.92
CA VAL A 81 -9.52 -1.13 -1.02
C VAL A 81 -8.30 -0.23 -0.83
N LYS A 82 -7.22 -0.75 -0.25
CA LYS A 82 -5.99 -0.02 0.03
C LYS A 82 -4.91 -0.37 -1.00
N LEU A 83 -4.30 0.65 -1.56
CA LEU A 83 -3.12 0.57 -2.40
C LEU A 83 -1.97 1.28 -1.70
N THR A 84 -0.86 0.58 -1.47
CA THR A 84 0.36 1.17 -0.92
C THR A 84 1.42 1.25 -2.01
N LEU A 85 1.89 2.45 -2.29
CA LEU A 85 2.98 2.72 -3.22
C LEU A 85 4.26 2.97 -2.43
N ARG A 86 5.26 2.13 -2.64
CA ARG A 86 6.59 2.29 -2.05
C ARG A 86 7.60 2.52 -3.18
N PRO A 87 8.10 3.76 -3.37
CA PRO A 87 9.17 4.01 -4.32
C PRO A 87 10.49 3.35 -3.83
N GLU A 88 11.38 3.03 -4.76
CA GLU A 88 12.71 2.46 -4.41
C GLU A 88 13.55 3.41 -3.54
N GLN A 89 13.33 4.70 -3.68
CA GLN A 89 13.94 5.75 -2.87
C GLN A 89 12.86 6.71 -2.43
N ALA A 90 12.98 7.23 -1.21
CA ALA A 90 12.06 8.24 -0.70
C ALA A 90 11.98 9.45 -1.65
N VAL A 91 10.79 9.97 -1.87
CA VAL A 91 10.49 11.01 -2.86
C VAL A 91 10.01 12.29 -2.19
N ASP A 92 10.15 13.42 -2.87
CA ASP A 92 9.75 14.72 -2.38
C ASP A 92 8.97 15.52 -3.45
N ALA A 93 8.65 16.76 -3.14
CA ALA A 93 7.97 17.66 -4.07
C ALA A 93 8.68 17.70 -5.44
N GLY A 94 7.90 17.67 -6.50
CA GLY A 94 8.39 17.56 -7.88
C GLY A 94 8.49 16.11 -8.39
N SER A 95 8.32 15.11 -7.55
CA SER A 95 8.35 13.70 -7.95
C SER A 95 7.00 13.23 -8.48
N THR A 96 7.03 12.23 -9.36
CA THR A 96 5.85 11.56 -9.89
C THR A 96 5.87 10.08 -9.53
N LEU A 97 4.78 9.59 -8.97
CA LEU A 97 4.54 8.16 -8.74
C LEU A 97 3.47 7.66 -9.71
N VAL A 98 3.60 6.41 -10.14
CA VAL A 98 2.65 5.77 -11.04
C VAL A 98 2.10 4.51 -10.40
N ALA A 99 0.78 4.37 -10.44
CA ALA A 99 0.09 3.18 -9.99
C ALA A 99 -0.86 2.65 -11.05
N ILE A 100 -1.08 1.35 -11.03
CA ILE A 100 -2.04 0.67 -11.89
C ILE A 100 -3.13 0.07 -11.01
N ILE A 101 -4.39 0.39 -11.35
CA ILE A 101 -5.58 -0.10 -10.64
C ILE A 101 -6.56 -0.74 -11.62
N ALA A 102 -7.48 -1.54 -11.09
CA ALA A 102 -8.63 -1.98 -11.86
C ALA A 102 -9.54 -0.79 -12.19
N PRO A 103 -10.20 -0.77 -13.36
CA PRO A 103 -11.22 0.22 -13.65
C PRO A 103 -12.33 0.20 -12.60
N ALA A 104 -12.78 1.38 -12.20
CA ALA A 104 -13.82 1.54 -11.19
C ALA A 104 -14.53 2.89 -11.35
N ASP A 105 -15.82 2.92 -11.04
CA ASP A 105 -16.60 4.14 -11.02
C ASP A 105 -16.99 4.50 -9.60
N PHE A 106 -16.58 5.68 -9.14
CA PHE A 106 -16.94 6.25 -7.85
C PHE A 106 -17.77 7.51 -8.06
N THR A 107 -18.78 7.69 -7.25
CA THR A 107 -19.56 8.92 -7.23
C THR A 107 -18.76 10.05 -6.58
N THR A 108 -19.13 11.28 -6.83
CA THR A 108 -18.46 12.47 -6.24
C THR A 108 -18.66 12.57 -4.72
N GLU A 109 -19.63 11.84 -4.16
CA GLU A 109 -19.89 11.76 -2.71
C GLU A 109 -18.99 10.73 -2.02
N GLU A 110 -18.47 9.77 -2.78
CA GLU A 110 -17.49 8.81 -2.28
C GLU A 110 -16.11 9.47 -2.22
N GLU A 111 -15.38 9.29 -1.15
CA GLU A 111 -14.07 9.90 -0.96
C GLU A 111 -12.93 8.89 -1.16
N ILE A 112 -11.92 9.30 -1.90
CA ILE A 112 -10.63 8.62 -1.95
C ILE A 112 -9.70 9.34 -0.99
N ARG A 113 -9.09 8.59 -0.07
CA ARG A 113 -8.21 9.11 0.95
C ARG A 113 -6.77 8.77 0.63
N ILE A 114 -5.88 9.72 0.84
CA ILE A 114 -4.44 9.57 0.56
C ILE A 114 -3.68 9.97 1.81
N LYS A 115 -2.80 9.08 2.28
CA LYS A 115 -1.89 9.32 3.39
C LYS A 115 -0.46 9.17 2.90
N ALA A 116 0.40 10.12 3.21
CA ALA A 116 1.83 10.03 2.99
C ALA A 116 2.53 9.53 4.26
N ILE A 117 3.53 8.69 4.08
CA ILE A 117 4.33 8.12 5.16
C ILE A 117 5.79 8.47 4.86
N SER A 118 6.46 9.09 5.82
CA SER A 118 7.89 9.31 5.83
C SER A 118 8.55 8.40 6.87
N ARG A 119 9.82 8.57 7.06
CA ARG A 119 10.58 7.83 8.07
C ARG A 119 10.03 8.03 9.49
N ASN A 120 9.64 9.26 9.83
CA ASN A 120 9.26 9.61 11.21
C ASN A 120 7.79 10.00 11.34
N TYR A 121 7.09 10.31 10.24
CA TYR A 121 5.75 10.88 10.29
C TYR A 121 4.79 10.22 9.29
N GLU A 122 3.53 10.25 9.64
CA GLU A 122 2.41 10.07 8.71
C GLU A 122 1.73 11.42 8.52
N SER A 123 1.27 11.71 7.32
CA SER A 123 0.50 12.93 7.09
C SER A 123 -0.93 12.81 7.60
N VAL A 124 -1.58 13.93 7.85
CA VAL A 124 -3.04 14.00 7.86
C VAL A 124 -3.57 13.44 6.54
N GLU A 125 -4.75 12.84 6.53
CA GLU A 125 -5.35 12.34 5.30
C GLU A 125 -5.73 13.47 4.34
N ALA A 126 -5.15 13.46 3.15
CA ALA A 126 -5.69 14.21 2.02
C ALA A 126 -6.90 13.48 1.46
N ARG A 127 -7.93 14.23 1.03
CA ARG A 127 -9.17 13.67 0.49
C ARG A 127 -9.45 14.22 -0.89
N MET A 128 -9.93 13.37 -1.76
CA MET A 128 -10.41 13.78 -3.07
C MET A 128 -11.76 13.12 -3.36
N PRO A 129 -12.66 13.81 -4.09
CA PRO A 129 -13.93 13.21 -4.48
C PRO A 129 -13.69 12.02 -5.40
N GLY A 130 -14.58 11.06 -5.33
CA GLY A 130 -14.60 9.93 -6.24
C GLY A 130 -14.82 10.39 -7.68
N LYS A 131 -14.37 9.57 -8.62
CA LYS A 131 -14.52 9.77 -10.07
C LYS A 131 -14.41 8.45 -10.81
N SER A 132 -14.71 8.48 -12.10
CA SER A 132 -14.55 7.32 -12.97
C SER A 132 -13.08 7.11 -13.33
N PHE A 133 -12.62 5.88 -13.15
CA PHE A 133 -11.33 5.37 -13.58
C PHE A 133 -11.54 4.35 -14.70
N ALA A 134 -11.76 4.85 -15.91
CA ALA A 134 -12.06 4.02 -17.06
C ALA A 134 -10.83 3.23 -17.54
N GLU A 135 -11.07 2.04 -18.14
CA GLU A 135 -10.01 1.22 -18.74
C GLU A 135 -9.25 1.99 -19.83
N GLY A 136 -7.95 1.79 -19.90
CA GLY A 136 -7.09 2.40 -20.92
C GLY A 136 -6.85 3.91 -20.74
N HIS A 137 -7.28 4.48 -19.62
CA HIS A 137 -7.10 5.90 -19.35
C HIS A 137 -6.08 6.13 -18.23
N THR A 138 -5.56 7.35 -18.21
CA THR A 138 -4.68 7.85 -17.14
C THR A 138 -5.34 9.00 -16.42
N THR A 139 -5.36 8.94 -15.08
CA THR A 139 -5.80 10.06 -14.26
C THR A 139 -4.59 10.72 -13.60
N PRO A 140 -4.33 11.99 -13.89
CA PRO A 140 -3.37 12.78 -13.14
C PRO A 140 -3.99 13.17 -11.78
N ILE A 141 -3.20 13.01 -10.72
CA ILE A 141 -3.50 13.47 -9.37
C ILE A 141 -2.38 14.42 -8.97
N ARG A 142 -2.74 15.65 -8.68
CA ARG A 142 -1.80 16.63 -8.13
C ARG A 142 -1.93 16.60 -6.61
N LEU A 143 -0.97 15.96 -5.95
CA LEU A 143 -0.98 15.77 -4.52
C LEU A 143 -0.21 16.90 -3.83
N HIS A 144 -0.88 17.57 -2.91
CA HIS A 144 -0.27 18.40 -1.89
C HIS A 144 -0.23 17.56 -0.61
N VAL A 145 0.94 17.00 -0.29
CA VAL A 145 1.11 16.20 0.93
C VAL A 145 0.87 17.11 2.13
N PRO A 146 -0.12 16.78 2.99
CA PRO A 146 -0.42 17.57 4.17
C PRO A 146 0.70 17.51 5.21
N GLU A 147 0.54 18.32 6.26
CA GLU A 147 1.37 18.27 7.46
C GLU A 147 1.29 16.92 8.18
N ALA A 148 2.22 16.69 9.07
CA ALA A 148 2.25 15.48 9.89
C ALA A 148 1.00 15.40 10.79
N ASP A 149 0.43 14.20 10.87
CA ASP A 149 -0.62 13.88 11.83
C ASP A 149 0.02 13.70 13.22
N MET A 150 -0.10 14.72 14.02
CA MET A 150 0.41 14.76 15.40
C MET A 150 -0.61 14.25 16.43
N SER A 151 -1.72 13.66 15.98
CA SER A 151 -2.80 13.20 16.87
C SER A 151 -2.48 11.91 17.63
N GLY A 152 -1.28 11.35 17.46
CA GLY A 152 -0.87 10.12 18.14
C GLY A 152 0.60 10.14 18.56
N THR A 153 0.99 9.11 19.30
CA THR A 153 2.38 8.85 19.68
C THR A 153 2.91 7.70 18.82
N ARG A 154 3.98 7.94 18.06
CA ARG A 154 4.67 6.89 17.33
C ARG A 154 5.75 6.28 18.20
N LEU A 155 5.67 4.97 18.42
CA LEU A 155 6.74 4.20 19.01
C LEU A 155 7.53 3.54 17.90
N ARG A 156 8.83 3.83 17.84
CA ARG A 156 9.75 3.18 16.90
C ARG A 156 10.73 2.31 17.67
N PHE A 157 10.84 1.08 17.22
CA PHE A 157 11.76 0.11 17.77
C PHE A 157 12.90 -0.12 16.78
N SER A 158 14.13 -0.04 17.27
CA SER A 158 15.31 -0.45 16.51
C SER A 158 16.08 -1.47 17.32
N LEU A 159 16.43 -2.58 16.69
CA LEU A 159 17.32 -3.57 17.28
C LEU A 159 18.77 -3.17 16.97
N ASN A 160 19.57 -2.86 18.00
CA ASN A 160 20.99 -2.62 17.84
C ASN A 160 21.73 -3.94 17.81
N GLY A 161 22.25 -4.31 16.64
CA GLY A 161 22.86 -5.61 16.41
C GLY A 161 21.84 -6.72 16.17
N THR A 162 22.25 -7.96 16.25
CA THR A 162 21.41 -9.14 16.03
C THR A 162 20.71 -9.65 17.29
N GLY A 163 21.11 -9.14 18.47
CA GLY A 163 20.71 -9.70 19.77
C GLY A 163 21.43 -11.00 20.16
N GLU A 164 22.31 -11.49 19.30
CA GLU A 164 23.06 -12.75 19.50
C GLU A 164 23.92 -12.72 20.76
N GLU A 165 24.50 -11.56 21.09
CA GLU A 165 25.28 -11.40 22.33
C GLU A 165 24.48 -11.69 23.61
N THR A 166 23.17 -11.53 23.57
CA THR A 166 22.29 -11.69 24.74
C THR A 166 21.55 -13.02 24.74
N LEU A 167 21.14 -13.51 23.57
CA LEU A 167 20.36 -14.73 23.42
C LEU A 167 21.18 -15.92 22.97
N GLY A 168 22.42 -15.72 22.49
CA GLY A 168 23.26 -16.75 21.90
C GLY A 168 22.93 -17.06 20.44
N GLU A 169 21.89 -16.45 19.91
CA GLU A 169 21.42 -16.60 18.54
C GLU A 169 20.63 -15.34 18.09
N PRO A 170 20.52 -15.08 16.78
CA PRO A 170 19.85 -13.89 16.27
C PRO A 170 18.37 -13.84 16.66
N VAL A 171 17.90 -12.66 17.06
CA VAL A 171 16.48 -12.41 17.30
C VAL A 171 15.72 -12.44 15.99
N GLN A 172 14.66 -13.21 15.93
CA GLN A 172 13.78 -13.33 14.77
C GLN A 172 12.53 -12.46 14.90
N ARG A 173 11.98 -12.38 16.12
CA ARG A 173 10.78 -11.60 16.43
C ARG A 173 10.92 -10.93 17.77
N PHE A 174 10.18 -9.84 17.95
CA PHE A 174 9.95 -9.29 19.28
C PHE A 174 8.50 -8.88 19.46
N THR A 175 7.96 -9.15 20.62
CA THR A 175 6.58 -8.83 20.97
C THR A 175 6.57 -7.73 22.01
N LEU A 176 5.93 -6.60 21.69
CA LEU A 176 5.62 -5.56 22.64
C LEU A 176 4.32 -5.92 23.35
N THR A 177 4.31 -5.85 24.68
CA THR A 177 3.11 -5.97 25.50
C THR A 177 2.91 -4.65 26.26
N ALA A 178 1.80 -4.01 26.02
CA ALA A 178 1.38 -2.81 26.72
C ALA A 178 0.65 -3.18 28.05
N PRO A 179 0.49 -2.23 28.95
CA PRO A 179 -0.34 -2.39 30.13
C PRO A 179 -1.78 -2.81 29.76
N GLU A 180 -2.45 -3.46 30.71
CA GLU A 180 -3.85 -3.88 30.53
C GLU A 180 -4.76 -2.68 30.20
N GLY A 181 -5.65 -2.85 29.23
CA GLY A 181 -6.56 -1.80 28.77
C GLY A 181 -6.01 -0.88 27.71
N MET A 182 -4.74 -1.03 27.29
CA MET A 182 -4.15 -0.29 26.19
C MET A 182 -4.21 -1.08 24.90
N ASP A 183 -4.81 -0.49 23.86
CA ASP A 183 -4.85 -1.08 22.51
C ASP A 183 -3.64 -0.62 21.70
N LEU A 184 -2.90 -1.57 21.13
CA LEU A 184 -1.77 -1.33 20.25
C LEU A 184 -2.15 -1.25 18.76
N GLY A 185 -3.44 -1.10 18.45
CA GLY A 185 -3.93 -0.78 17.10
C GLY A 185 -4.73 -1.89 16.42
N ASP A 186 -4.87 -3.06 17.04
CA ASP A 186 -5.61 -4.21 16.50
C ASP A 186 -6.65 -4.79 17.49
N GLY A 187 -6.99 -4.05 18.54
CA GLY A 187 -7.84 -4.51 19.64
C GLY A 187 -7.10 -5.37 20.67
N SER A 188 -5.77 -5.45 20.56
CA SER A 188 -4.89 -6.22 21.44
C SER A 188 -3.93 -5.31 22.20
N ASN A 189 -3.55 -5.69 23.41
CA ASN A 189 -2.45 -5.07 24.14
C ASN A 189 -1.08 -5.66 23.80
N THR A 190 -0.98 -6.53 22.79
CA THR A 190 0.27 -7.09 22.29
C THR A 190 0.42 -6.87 20.81
N HIS A 191 1.65 -6.58 20.36
CA HIS A 191 2.00 -6.47 18.96
C HIS A 191 3.34 -7.14 18.68
N THR A 192 3.40 -7.99 17.65
CA THR A 192 4.61 -8.74 17.29
C THR A 192 5.23 -8.19 16.01
N PHE A 193 6.52 -7.92 16.06
CA PHE A 193 7.33 -7.48 14.94
C PHE A 193 8.27 -8.61 14.49
N THR A 194 8.44 -8.76 13.19
CA THR A 194 9.43 -9.65 12.59
C THR A 194 10.70 -8.85 12.28
N VAL A 195 11.85 -9.33 12.72
CA VAL A 195 13.12 -8.65 12.44
C VAL A 195 13.45 -8.74 10.97
N GLY A 196 13.78 -7.58 10.37
CA GLY A 196 14.03 -7.47 8.92
C GLY A 196 12.82 -7.03 8.11
N GLU A 197 11.62 -7.01 8.68
CA GLU A 197 10.46 -6.31 8.13
C GLU A 197 10.44 -4.89 8.68
N GLU A 198 11.00 -3.95 7.95
CA GLU A 198 11.03 -2.55 8.36
C GLU A 198 9.88 -1.73 7.74
N PRO A 199 9.44 -0.69 8.45
CA PRO A 199 9.84 -0.24 9.79
C PRO A 199 9.08 -0.96 10.91
N CYS A 200 9.78 -1.21 12.04
CA CYS A 200 9.16 -1.70 13.28
C CYS A 200 8.53 -0.51 14.03
N ASP A 201 7.47 0.04 13.47
CA ASP A 201 6.79 1.23 13.98
C ASP A 201 5.37 0.90 14.47
N LEU A 202 4.97 1.51 15.55
CA LEU A 202 3.63 1.44 16.11
C LEU A 202 3.10 2.84 16.36
N LEU A 203 1.96 3.18 15.78
CA LEU A 203 1.28 4.45 16.01
C LEU A 203 0.19 4.26 17.06
N LEU A 204 0.37 4.85 18.23
CA LEU A 204 -0.62 4.90 19.30
C LEU A 204 -1.45 6.17 19.13
N ARG A 205 -2.72 6.03 18.77
CA ARG A 205 -3.60 7.18 18.55
C ARG A 205 -4.16 7.75 19.84
N GLU A 206 -4.40 6.88 20.82
CA GLU A 206 -4.95 7.27 22.11
C GLU A 206 -4.15 6.57 23.21
N LEU A 207 -3.63 7.38 24.15
CA LEU A 207 -3.06 6.86 25.36
C LEU A 207 -4.15 6.91 26.46
N PRO A 208 -4.49 5.78 27.11
CA PRO A 208 -5.45 5.78 28.20
C PRO A 208 -5.04 6.74 29.33
N GLU A 209 -6.03 7.39 29.94
CA GLU A 209 -5.78 8.19 31.14
C GLU A 209 -5.19 7.31 32.25
N GLY A 210 -4.20 7.83 32.94
CA GLY A 210 -3.55 7.13 34.07
C GLY A 210 -2.43 6.17 33.70
N ILE A 211 -2.03 6.08 32.43
CA ILE A 211 -0.95 5.18 31.98
C ILE A 211 0.45 5.64 32.43
N SER A 212 0.58 6.83 33.01
CA SER A 212 1.86 7.36 33.48
C SER A 212 2.49 6.44 34.51
N GLY A 213 3.70 5.95 34.21
CA GLY A 213 4.43 5.00 35.06
C GLY A 213 4.04 3.52 34.87
N ALA A 214 3.15 3.21 33.93
CA ALA A 214 2.87 1.83 33.59
C ALA A 214 4.00 1.25 32.73
N ALA A 215 4.43 0.02 33.03
CA ALA A 215 5.54 -0.62 32.34
C ALA A 215 5.08 -1.30 31.05
N PHE A 216 5.83 -1.09 29.99
CA PHE A 216 5.77 -1.93 28.79
C PHE A 216 6.73 -3.13 28.95
N THR A 217 6.40 -4.22 28.30
CA THR A 217 7.23 -5.41 28.27
C THR A 217 7.57 -5.76 26.84
N VAL A 218 8.85 -6.04 26.57
CA VAL A 218 9.29 -6.56 25.27
C VAL A 218 9.80 -7.98 25.48
N THR A 219 9.28 -8.91 24.69
CA THR A 219 9.76 -10.29 24.63
C THR A 219 10.47 -10.48 23.29
N PHE A 220 11.76 -10.76 23.35
CA PHE A 220 12.59 -11.12 22.20
C PHE A 220 12.56 -12.63 22.01
N GLU A 221 12.39 -13.07 20.77
CA GLU A 221 12.31 -14.48 20.40
C GLU A 221 13.33 -14.78 19.32
N SER A 222 14.14 -15.81 19.57
CA SER A 222 15.00 -16.46 18.59
C SER A 222 14.48 -17.87 18.30
N GLU A 223 15.23 -18.72 17.60
CA GLU A 223 14.80 -20.07 17.27
C GLU A 223 14.57 -20.93 18.54
N ASN A 224 15.44 -20.79 19.54
CA ASN A 224 15.44 -21.65 20.74
C ASN A 224 15.39 -20.87 22.06
N ALA A 225 15.36 -19.54 22.04
CA ALA A 225 15.42 -18.75 23.27
C ALA A 225 14.38 -17.61 23.29
N LEU A 226 13.93 -17.29 24.50
CA LEU A 226 13.05 -16.17 24.81
C LEU A 226 13.69 -15.29 25.89
N LEU A 227 13.63 -13.98 25.71
CA LEU A 227 14.08 -13.00 26.68
C LEU A 227 13.05 -11.90 26.85
N THR A 228 12.56 -11.71 28.06
CA THR A 228 11.60 -10.64 28.38
C THR A 228 12.27 -9.52 29.17
N ARG A 229 11.98 -8.28 28.83
CA ARG A 229 12.41 -7.05 29.51
C ARG A 229 11.24 -6.11 29.70
N SER A 230 11.19 -5.44 30.84
CA SER A 230 10.24 -4.38 31.12
C SER A 230 10.96 -3.02 31.14
N PHE A 231 10.30 -1.97 30.68
CA PHE A 231 10.82 -0.60 30.62
C PHE A 231 9.68 0.44 30.79
#